data_61af9c80e83ce78ea35505219f048e37
#
_entry.id   61af9c80e83ce78ea35505219f048e37
#
_cell.length_a   1.000
_cell.length_b   1.000
_cell.length_c   1.000
_cell.angle_alpha   90.00
_cell.angle_beta   90.00
_cell.angle_gamma   90.00
#
_symmetry.space_group_name_H-M   'P 1'
#
loop_
_entity.id
_entity.type
_entity.pdbx_description
1 polymer ?
#
loop_
_entity_poly.entity_id
_entity_poly.type
_entity_poly.pdbx_seq_one_letter_code
_entity_poly.pdbx_strand_id
1 'polypeptide(L)'
;MINLLLIINKPIERANDLAGYIGRNLSIFAMGLMVVVILTQVYFRYVLNNALPWPDEAARFLMLWLAGLMGPIALRQGSMVAILGIQSLLPGLICKVLIFGLLLVSFAVLIVAVKLGWAHVNSGWLFASSSLKVPLNLIGMKAIKMKLAWSYMSLF
;
A
#
# COMPACT_ATOMS: atom_id res chain seq x y z
N MET A 1 -10.18 -32.32 15.86
CA MET A 1 -9.95 -31.48 14.68
C MET A 1 -10.11 -29.99 14.97
N ILE A 2 -11.13 -29.55 15.69
CA ILE A 2 -11.38 -28.14 16.07
C ILE A 2 -10.24 -27.55 16.92
N ASN A 3 -9.71 -28.30 17.90
CA ASN A 3 -8.61 -27.83 18.76
C ASN A 3 -7.30 -27.60 18.00
N LEU A 4 -7.02 -28.38 16.95
CA LEU A 4 -5.81 -28.21 16.14
C LEU A 4 -5.89 -26.95 15.28
N LEU A 5 -7.07 -26.64 14.73
CA LEU A 5 -7.33 -25.42 13.99
C LEU A 5 -7.21 -24.18 14.88
N LEU A 6 -7.67 -24.25 16.13
CA LEU A 6 -7.54 -23.16 17.11
C LEU A 6 -6.09 -22.90 17.53
N ILE A 7 -5.26 -23.95 17.63
CA ILE A 7 -3.84 -23.81 17.97
C ILE A 7 -3.06 -23.14 16.84
N ILE A 8 -3.40 -23.44 15.58
CA ILE A 8 -2.73 -22.86 14.40
C ILE A 8 -3.23 -21.43 14.15
N ASN A 9 -4.50 -21.13 14.45
CA ASN A 9 -5.08 -19.80 14.20
C ASN A 9 -4.52 -18.73 15.15
N LYS A 10 -4.27 -19.05 16.42
CA LYS A 10 -3.78 -18.07 17.40
C LYS A 10 -2.47 -17.37 17.04
N PRO A 11 -1.41 -18.06 16.58
CA PRO A 11 -0.18 -17.39 16.17
C PRO A 11 -0.36 -16.55 14.88
N ILE A 12 -1.21 -17.00 13.96
CA ILE A 12 -1.52 -16.27 12.73
C ILE A 12 -2.29 -14.99 13.03
N GLU A 13 -3.28 -15.04 13.93
CA GLU A 13 -4.02 -13.86 14.38
C GLU A 13 -3.10 -12.84 15.05
N ARG A 14 -2.22 -13.28 15.94
CA ARG A 14 -1.25 -12.39 16.62
C ARG A 14 -0.28 -11.73 15.63
N ALA A 15 0.25 -12.51 14.69
CA ALA A 15 1.13 -11.98 13.66
C ALA A 15 0.40 -10.95 12.78
N ASN A 16 -0.84 -11.22 12.45
CA ASN A 16 -1.68 -10.35 11.64
C ASN A 16 -2.10 -9.07 12.39
N ASP A 17 -2.35 -9.17 13.70
CA ASP A 17 -2.65 -8.03 14.56
C ASP A 17 -1.43 -7.12 14.73
N LEU A 18 -0.25 -7.72 14.93
CA LEU A 18 1.00 -7.00 15.02
C LEU A 18 1.33 -6.28 13.70
N ALA A 19 1.18 -6.97 12.58
CA ALA A 19 1.37 -6.37 11.25
C ALA A 19 0.38 -5.22 11.01
N GLY A 20 -0.89 -5.38 11.40
CA GLY A 20 -1.90 -4.34 11.32
C GLY A 20 -1.59 -3.13 12.21
N TYR A 21 -1.10 -3.35 13.43
CA TYR A 21 -0.69 -2.27 14.33
C TYR A 21 0.51 -1.48 13.78
N ILE A 22 1.54 -2.18 13.31
CA ILE A 22 2.72 -1.56 12.71
C ILE A 22 2.32 -0.80 11.43
N GLY A 23 1.55 -1.43 10.55
CA GLY A 23 1.09 -0.83 9.30
C GLY A 23 0.29 0.45 9.54
N ARG A 24 -0.62 0.44 10.53
CA ARG A 24 -1.42 1.62 10.89
C ARG A 24 -0.55 2.77 11.39
N ASN A 25 0.36 2.52 12.33
CA ASN A 25 1.24 3.55 12.88
C ASN A 25 2.18 4.12 11.80
N LEU A 26 2.71 3.25 10.95
CA LEU A 26 3.55 3.68 9.83
C LEU A 26 2.77 4.53 8.82
N SER A 27 1.51 4.18 8.56
CA SER A 27 0.62 4.95 7.68
C SER A 27 0.28 6.32 8.26
N ILE A 28 0.03 6.42 9.56
CA ILE A 28 -0.20 7.71 10.23
C ILE A 28 1.04 8.61 10.11
N PHE A 29 2.22 8.04 10.34
CA PHE A 29 3.47 8.76 10.20
C PHE A 29 3.72 9.21 8.74
N ALA A 30 3.50 8.31 7.78
CA ALA A 30 3.65 8.62 6.35
C ALA A 30 2.68 9.72 5.90
N MET A 31 1.43 9.70 6.41
CA MET A 31 0.45 10.75 6.13
C MET A 31 0.88 12.11 6.68
N GLY A 32 1.37 12.14 7.93
CA GLY A 32 1.92 13.38 8.53
C GLY A 32 3.10 13.93 7.73
N LEU A 33 4.03 13.05 7.34
CA LEU A 33 5.18 13.42 6.51
C LEU A 33 4.75 13.95 5.13
N MET A 34 3.75 13.33 4.51
CA MET A 34 3.19 13.79 3.24
C MET A 34 2.62 15.20 3.34
N VAL A 35 1.89 15.52 4.41
CA VAL A 35 1.36 16.86 4.65
C VAL A 35 2.50 17.89 4.78
N VAL A 36 3.55 17.57 5.54
CA VAL A 36 4.73 18.44 5.69
C VAL A 36 5.41 18.68 4.34
N VAL A 37 5.59 17.64 3.54
CA VAL A 37 6.20 17.74 2.20
C VAL A 37 5.38 18.64 1.29
N ILE A 38 4.04 18.48 1.28
CA ILE A 38 3.14 19.30 0.46
C ILE A 38 3.15 20.75 0.91
N LEU A 39 3.09 21.01 2.22
CA LEU A 39 3.16 22.38 2.75
C LEU A 39 4.50 23.06 2.41
N THR A 40 5.59 22.31 2.50
CA THR A 40 6.92 22.79 2.09
C THR A 40 6.92 23.17 0.61
N GLN A 41 6.36 22.35 -0.25
CA GLN A 41 6.25 22.63 -1.68
C GLN A 41 5.45 23.89 -1.97
N VAL A 42 4.29 24.05 -1.31
CA VAL A 42 3.41 25.21 -1.44
C VAL A 42 4.16 26.48 -1.01
N TYR A 43 4.86 26.43 0.11
CA TYR A 43 5.64 27.54 0.62
C TYR A 43 6.74 27.98 -0.38
N PHE A 44 7.55 27.03 -0.85
CA PHE A 44 8.62 27.33 -1.81
C PHE A 44 8.08 27.86 -3.13
N ARG A 45 6.94 27.33 -3.60
CA ARG A 45 6.34 27.72 -4.87
C ARG A 45 5.73 29.12 -4.82
N TYR A 46 5.00 29.46 -3.76
CA TYR A 46 4.21 30.70 -3.69
C TYR A 46 4.89 31.83 -2.94
N VAL A 47 5.75 31.54 -1.95
CA VAL A 47 6.44 32.54 -1.17
C VAL A 47 7.83 32.86 -1.76
N LEU A 48 8.58 31.81 -2.12
CA LEU A 48 9.93 31.94 -2.62
C LEU A 48 10.01 31.98 -4.16
N ASN A 49 8.89 31.80 -4.87
CA ASN A 49 8.82 31.70 -6.34
C ASN A 49 9.82 30.69 -6.95
N ASN A 50 10.19 29.70 -6.18
CA ASN A 50 11.15 28.67 -6.55
C ASN A 50 10.51 27.28 -6.41
N ALA A 51 10.01 26.72 -7.51
CA ALA A 51 9.38 25.42 -7.53
C ALA A 51 10.42 24.30 -7.38
N LEU A 52 10.36 23.55 -6.27
CA LEU A 52 11.19 22.37 -6.10
C LEU A 52 10.54 21.16 -6.81
N PRO A 53 11.29 20.38 -7.59
CA PRO A 53 10.74 19.21 -8.30
C PRO A 53 10.62 17.95 -7.42
N TRP A 54 11.39 17.84 -6.33
CA TRP A 54 11.43 16.63 -5.50
C TRP A 54 10.21 16.39 -4.59
N PRO A 55 9.48 17.43 -4.09
CA PRO A 55 8.35 17.15 -3.20
C PRO A 55 7.17 16.47 -3.91
N ASP A 56 6.95 16.74 -5.19
CA ASP A 56 5.91 16.06 -5.98
C ASP A 56 6.17 14.55 -6.07
N GLU A 57 7.41 14.16 -6.35
CA GLU A 57 7.78 12.74 -6.40
C GLU A 57 7.73 12.10 -5.01
N ALA A 58 8.16 12.82 -3.97
CA ALA A 58 8.10 12.36 -2.58
C ALA A 58 6.65 12.13 -2.12
N ALA A 59 5.75 13.06 -2.43
CA ALA A 59 4.33 12.92 -2.09
C ALA A 59 3.70 11.71 -2.79
N ARG A 60 3.98 11.50 -4.08
CA ARG A 60 3.50 10.31 -4.82
C ARG A 60 4.04 9.02 -4.23
N PHE A 61 5.32 8.99 -3.86
CA PHE A 61 5.93 7.84 -3.22
C PHE A 61 5.25 7.50 -1.90
N LEU A 62 5.04 8.49 -1.03
CA LEU A 62 4.35 8.32 0.24
C LEU A 62 2.90 7.88 0.05
N MET A 63 2.20 8.42 -0.96
CA MET A 63 0.82 8.02 -1.28
C MET A 63 0.72 6.55 -1.68
N LEU A 64 1.63 6.05 -2.52
CA LEU A 64 1.66 4.64 -2.92
C LEU A 64 1.90 3.71 -1.72
N TRP A 65 2.86 4.05 -0.86
CA TRP A 65 3.13 3.29 0.36
C TRP A 65 1.95 3.31 1.32
N LEU A 66 1.30 4.45 1.47
CA LEU A 66 0.10 4.59 2.31
C LEU A 66 -1.04 3.71 1.79
N ALA A 67 -1.29 3.71 0.48
CA ALA A 67 -2.30 2.86 -0.15
C ALA A 67 -2.00 1.36 0.03
N GLY A 68 -0.73 0.95 -0.17
CA GLY A 68 -0.30 -0.43 0.02
C GLY A 68 -0.44 -0.92 1.46
N LEU A 69 -0.08 -0.08 2.45
CA LEU A 69 -0.17 -0.43 3.87
C LEU A 69 -1.62 -0.43 4.38
N MET A 70 -2.44 0.52 3.94
CA MET A 70 -3.82 0.65 4.42
C MET A 70 -4.82 -0.25 3.70
N GLY A 71 -4.53 -0.70 2.48
CA GLY A 71 -5.40 -1.57 1.71
C GLY A 71 -5.81 -2.85 2.46
N PRO A 72 -4.86 -3.67 2.91
CA PRO A 72 -5.15 -4.89 3.69
C PRO A 72 -5.87 -4.62 5.02
N ILE A 73 -5.53 -3.50 5.68
CA ILE A 73 -6.15 -3.10 6.94
C ILE A 73 -7.62 -2.71 6.73
N ALA A 74 -7.91 -1.91 5.70
CA ALA A 74 -9.27 -1.51 5.34
C ALA A 74 -10.15 -2.71 4.95
N LEU A 75 -9.57 -3.67 4.20
CA LEU A 75 -10.25 -4.91 3.84
C LEU A 75 -10.63 -5.70 5.09
N ARG A 76 -9.72 -5.84 6.05
CA ARG A 76 -9.94 -6.56 7.30
C ARG A 76 -10.98 -5.91 8.20
N GLN A 77 -11.06 -4.59 8.21
CA GLN A 77 -12.06 -3.84 8.99
C GLN A 77 -13.45 -3.84 8.36
N GLY A 78 -13.64 -4.52 7.22
CA GLY A 78 -14.93 -4.57 6.53
C GLY A 78 -15.37 -3.22 5.96
N SER A 79 -14.44 -2.26 5.82
CA SER A 79 -14.75 -0.90 5.31
C SER A 79 -15.16 -0.92 3.83
N MET A 80 -14.97 -2.04 3.14
CA MET A 80 -15.46 -2.23 1.77
C MET A 80 -16.94 -2.66 1.79
N VAL A 81 -17.80 -1.68 1.80
CA VAL A 81 -19.28 -1.76 2.02
C VAL A 81 -20.06 -2.52 0.92
N ALA A 82 -19.41 -3.05 -0.11
CA ALA A 82 -20.10 -3.39 -1.36
C ALA A 82 -21.00 -4.63 -1.32
N ILE A 83 -20.84 -5.59 -0.41
CA ILE A 83 -21.47 -6.91 -0.59
C ILE A 83 -22.56 -7.21 0.44
N LEU A 84 -22.58 -6.55 1.60
CA LEU A 84 -23.50 -6.89 2.69
C LEU A 84 -25.00 -6.60 2.36
N GLY A 85 -25.27 -5.59 1.53
CA GLY A 85 -26.64 -5.24 1.14
C GLY A 85 -27.31 -6.23 0.21
N ILE A 86 -26.56 -6.93 -0.64
CA ILE A 86 -27.09 -7.90 -1.61
C ILE A 86 -27.37 -9.25 -0.94
N GLN A 87 -26.60 -9.59 0.09
CA GLN A 87 -26.74 -10.88 0.80
C GLN A 87 -28.08 -11.01 1.54
N SER A 88 -28.67 -9.91 1.99
CA SER A 88 -29.95 -9.90 2.68
C SER A 88 -31.17 -10.09 1.75
N LEU A 89 -31.00 -9.90 0.44
CA LEU A 89 -32.07 -9.95 -0.56
C LEU A 89 -32.17 -11.32 -1.27
N LEU A 90 -31.13 -12.17 -1.17
CA LEU A 90 -31.04 -13.42 -1.93
C LEU A 90 -31.30 -14.66 -1.06
N PRO A 91 -32.00 -15.69 -1.58
CA PRO A 91 -32.17 -16.95 -0.89
C PRO A 91 -30.81 -17.64 -0.69
N GLY A 92 -30.65 -18.32 0.47
CA GLY A 92 -29.37 -18.76 1.00
C GLY A 92 -28.49 -19.64 0.07
N LEU A 93 -29.10 -20.38 -0.87
CA LEU A 93 -28.35 -21.19 -1.83
C LEU A 93 -27.69 -20.36 -2.91
N ILE A 94 -28.43 -19.40 -3.47
CA ILE A 94 -27.93 -18.48 -4.51
C ILE A 94 -26.85 -17.59 -3.93
N CYS A 95 -27.01 -17.12 -2.69
CA CYS A 95 -26.03 -16.35 -1.97
C CYS A 95 -24.69 -17.11 -1.82
N LYS A 96 -24.72 -18.39 -1.47
CA LYS A 96 -23.50 -19.22 -1.35
C LYS A 96 -22.76 -19.37 -2.68
N VAL A 97 -23.48 -19.63 -3.76
CA VAL A 97 -22.90 -19.78 -5.12
C VAL A 97 -22.29 -18.44 -5.58
N LEU A 98 -22.98 -17.34 -5.32
CA LEU A 98 -22.51 -16.00 -5.65
C LEU A 98 -21.21 -15.68 -4.88
N ILE A 99 -21.18 -15.91 -3.58
CA ILE A 99 -19.98 -15.66 -2.74
C ILE A 99 -18.81 -16.52 -3.24
N PHE A 100 -19.05 -17.80 -3.55
CA PHE A 100 -18.01 -18.70 -4.05
C PHE A 100 -17.48 -18.22 -5.41
N GLY A 101 -18.36 -17.79 -6.32
CA GLY A 101 -17.98 -17.21 -7.61
C GLY A 101 -17.14 -15.94 -7.46
N LEU A 102 -17.55 -15.02 -6.57
CA LEU A 102 -16.80 -13.81 -6.28
C LEU A 102 -15.42 -14.10 -5.68
N LEU A 103 -15.32 -15.10 -4.79
CA LEU A 103 -14.05 -15.56 -4.23
C LEU A 103 -13.11 -16.10 -5.32
N LEU A 104 -13.61 -16.92 -6.25
CA LEU A 104 -12.82 -17.41 -7.37
C LEU A 104 -12.32 -16.29 -8.28
N VAL A 105 -13.19 -15.34 -8.62
CA VAL A 105 -12.81 -14.19 -9.42
C VAL A 105 -11.76 -13.34 -8.71
N SER A 106 -11.97 -13.05 -7.42
CA SER A 106 -11.00 -12.30 -6.61
C SER A 106 -9.65 -13.00 -6.53
N PHE A 107 -9.64 -14.32 -6.39
CA PHE A 107 -8.42 -15.12 -6.36
C PHE A 107 -7.69 -15.10 -7.71
N ALA A 108 -8.43 -15.22 -8.82
CA ALA A 108 -7.86 -15.13 -10.17
C ALA A 108 -7.23 -13.74 -10.42
N VAL A 109 -7.94 -12.67 -10.06
CA VAL A 109 -7.43 -11.30 -10.16
C VAL A 109 -6.17 -11.12 -9.31
N LEU A 110 -6.13 -11.67 -8.11
CA LEU A 110 -4.96 -11.59 -7.22
C LEU A 110 -3.74 -12.28 -7.85
N ILE A 111 -3.90 -13.47 -8.44
CA ILE A 111 -2.80 -14.17 -9.13
C ILE A 111 -2.26 -13.31 -10.30
N VAL A 112 -3.16 -12.74 -11.09
CA VAL A 112 -2.76 -11.87 -12.22
C VAL A 112 -2.06 -10.61 -11.70
N ALA A 113 -2.59 -9.99 -10.64
CA ALA A 113 -2.01 -8.80 -10.03
C ALA A 113 -0.59 -9.07 -9.51
N VAL A 114 -0.37 -10.20 -8.82
CA VAL A 114 0.96 -10.59 -8.33
C VAL A 114 1.93 -10.80 -9.50
N LYS A 115 1.54 -11.50 -10.56
CA LYS A 115 2.41 -11.72 -11.74
C LYS A 115 2.77 -10.41 -12.45
N LEU A 116 1.77 -9.58 -12.73
CA LEU A 116 1.99 -8.28 -13.39
C LEU A 116 2.80 -7.33 -12.52
N GLY A 117 2.51 -7.30 -11.24
CA GLY A 117 3.21 -6.47 -10.30
C GLY A 117 4.68 -6.84 -10.17
N TRP A 118 4.99 -8.14 -10.06
CA TRP A 118 6.39 -8.61 -10.05
C TRP A 118 7.15 -8.18 -11.31
N ALA A 119 6.53 -8.30 -12.48
CA ALA A 119 7.09 -7.80 -13.72
C ALA A 119 7.32 -6.28 -13.68
N HIS A 120 6.38 -5.54 -13.06
CA HIS A 120 6.47 -4.08 -12.92
C HIS A 120 7.58 -3.65 -11.96
N VAL A 121 7.76 -4.36 -10.85
CA VAL A 121 8.88 -4.13 -9.91
C VAL A 121 10.22 -4.39 -10.62
N ASN A 122 10.34 -5.48 -11.38
CA ASN A 122 11.56 -5.79 -12.13
C ASN A 122 11.88 -4.71 -13.17
N SER A 123 10.90 -4.19 -13.89
CA SER A 123 11.11 -3.08 -14.82
C SER A 123 11.50 -1.78 -14.09
N GLY A 124 10.96 -1.55 -12.89
CA GLY A 124 11.28 -0.38 -12.06
C GLY A 124 12.74 -0.30 -11.61
N TRP A 125 13.48 -1.41 -11.59
CA TRP A 125 14.92 -1.40 -11.31
C TRP A 125 15.75 -0.76 -12.43
N LEU A 126 15.24 -0.74 -13.65
CA LEU A 126 15.90 -0.11 -14.80
C LEU A 126 15.77 1.42 -14.77
N PHE A 127 14.74 1.94 -14.11
CA PHE A 127 14.44 3.37 -14.06
C PHE A 127 14.78 3.96 -12.70
N ALA A 128 15.42 5.14 -12.71
CA ALA A 128 15.71 5.92 -11.52
C ALA A 128 14.85 7.18 -11.51
N SER A 129 14.40 7.61 -10.33
CA SER A 129 13.71 8.88 -10.15
C SER A 129 14.55 10.05 -10.69
N SER A 130 13.88 11.00 -11.33
CA SER A 130 14.55 12.16 -11.94
C SER A 130 14.98 13.18 -10.88
N SER A 131 14.20 13.35 -9.81
CA SER A 131 14.38 14.41 -8.83
C SER A 131 14.66 13.92 -7.41
N LEU A 132 14.22 12.72 -7.04
CA LEU A 132 14.42 12.17 -5.70
C LEU A 132 15.84 11.60 -5.56
N LYS A 133 16.68 12.34 -4.85
CA LYS A 133 18.05 11.93 -4.50
C LYS A 133 18.13 11.75 -2.99
N VAL A 134 18.64 10.62 -2.54
CA VAL A 134 18.95 10.44 -1.11
C VAL A 134 20.20 11.25 -0.80
N PRO A 135 20.17 12.23 0.12
CA PRO A 135 21.28 13.11 0.43
C PRO A 135 22.33 12.38 1.29
N LEU A 136 23.01 11.39 0.71
CA LEU A 136 24.10 10.68 1.37
C LEU A 136 25.37 11.53 1.50
N ASN A 137 25.36 12.78 1.00
CA ASN A 137 26.45 13.74 1.16
C ASN A 137 26.75 14.05 2.63
N LEU A 138 25.76 13.88 3.53
CA LEU A 138 25.95 14.01 4.99
C LEU A 138 26.86 12.93 5.59
N ILE A 139 27.04 11.80 4.90
CA ILE A 139 27.87 10.67 5.33
C ILE A 139 29.11 10.51 4.42
N GLY A 140 29.40 11.52 3.57
CA GLY A 140 30.58 11.49 2.66
C GLY A 140 30.41 10.61 1.41
N MET A 141 29.21 10.11 1.11
CA MET A 141 28.91 9.28 -0.06
C MET A 141 28.20 10.09 -1.14
N LYS A 142 28.38 9.70 -2.43
CA LYS A 142 27.67 10.35 -3.55
C LYS A 142 26.17 10.16 -3.42
N ALA A 143 25.38 11.22 -3.70
CA ALA A 143 23.91 11.16 -3.70
C ALA A 143 23.42 10.11 -4.69
N ILE A 144 22.66 9.13 -4.21
CA ILE A 144 22.11 8.03 -5.01
C ILE A 144 20.68 8.40 -5.41
N LYS A 145 20.37 8.28 -6.71
CA LYS A 145 18.99 8.46 -7.20
C LYS A 145 18.12 7.28 -6.73
N MET A 146 16.96 7.59 -6.19
CA MET A 146 16.01 6.57 -5.74
C MET A 146 15.45 5.79 -6.95
N LYS A 147 15.47 4.46 -6.91
CA LYS A 147 14.94 3.64 -8.00
C LYS A 147 13.41 3.55 -7.89
N LEU A 148 12.71 3.60 -9.01
CA LEU A 148 11.24 3.51 -9.08
C LEU A 148 10.71 2.15 -8.58
N ALA A 149 11.53 1.10 -8.60
CA ALA A 149 11.19 -0.19 -8.01
C ALA A 149 10.71 -0.09 -6.54
N TRP A 150 11.29 0.81 -5.75
CA TRP A 150 10.89 1.02 -4.36
C TRP A 150 9.45 1.54 -4.21
N SER A 151 8.96 2.36 -5.15
CA SER A 151 7.56 2.80 -5.15
C SER A 151 6.61 1.67 -5.55
N TYR A 152 7.03 0.81 -6.46
CA TYR A 152 6.22 -0.31 -6.93
C TYR A 152 6.13 -1.46 -5.91
N MET A 153 7.16 -1.63 -5.06
CA MET A 153 7.13 -2.62 -3.98
C MET A 153 6.02 -2.37 -2.93
N SER A 154 5.53 -1.14 -2.81
CA SER A 154 4.44 -0.82 -1.87
C SER A 154 3.08 -1.37 -2.30
N LEU A 155 2.95 -1.84 -3.54
CA LEU A 155 1.71 -2.39 -4.10
C LEU A 155 1.61 -3.92 -3.93
N PHE A 156 2.64 -4.56 -3.34
CA PHE A 156 2.71 -5.99 -2.99
C PHE A 156 2.60 -6.20 -1.50
#